data_d75803fbdc3903a5395b48d8d9c4b1db
#
_entry.id   d75803fbdc3903a5395b48d8d9c4b1db
#
_cell.length_a   1.000
_cell.length_b   1.000
_cell.length_c   1.000
_cell.angle_alpha   90.00
_cell.angle_beta   90.00
_cell.angle_gamma   90.00
#
_symmetry.space_group_name_H-M   'P 1'
#
loop_
_entity.id
_entity.type
_entity.pdbx_description
1 polymer ?
#
loop_
_entity_poly.entity_id
_entity_poly.type
_entity_poly.pdbx_seq_one_letter_code
_entity_poly.pdbx_strand_id
1 'polypeptide(L)' 'MSTTIDARGLSCPQPVLLALKALSDGTESFIVEVDHETAAENVERACREKGRSTKITRADNGYTVEVSK' A
#
# COMPACT_ATOMS: atom_id res chain seq x y z
N MET A 1 -16.27 -1.19 1.38
CA MET A 1 -15.48 -2.44 1.48
C MET A 1 -14.02 -2.14 1.22
N SER A 2 -13.13 -2.74 1.99
CA SER A 2 -11.70 -2.57 1.74
C SER A 2 -11.19 -3.68 0.85
N THR A 3 -10.29 -3.31 -0.04
CA THR A 3 -9.64 -4.24 -0.95
C THR A 3 -8.24 -4.54 -0.41
N THR A 4 -7.83 -5.80 -0.47
CA THR A 4 -6.49 -6.18 -0.04
C THR A 4 -5.66 -6.49 -1.28
N ILE A 5 -4.50 -5.84 -1.39
CA ILE A 5 -3.58 -6.05 -2.48
C ILE A 5 -2.36 -6.79 -1.94
N ASP A 6 -2.11 -7.97 -2.47
CA ASP A 6 -0.94 -8.76 -2.07
C ASP A 6 0.23 -8.40 -2.96
N ALA A 7 1.14 -7.60 -2.43
CA ALA A 7 2.34 -7.18 -3.15
C ALA A 7 3.60 -7.83 -2.58
N ARG A 8 3.43 -8.88 -1.79
CA ARG A 8 4.58 -9.62 -1.24
C ARG A 8 5.31 -10.34 -2.37
N GLY A 9 6.61 -10.42 -2.27
CA GLY A 9 7.43 -11.06 -3.28
C GLY A 9 7.70 -10.20 -4.51
N LEU A 10 7.16 -8.99 -4.55
CA LEU A 10 7.38 -8.08 -5.68
C LEU A 10 8.52 -7.12 -5.35
N SER A 11 9.32 -6.82 -6.36
CA SER A 11 10.40 -5.85 -6.18
C SER A 11 9.86 -4.44 -6.34
N CYS A 12 10.49 -3.51 -5.62
CA CYS A 12 10.21 -2.09 -5.79
C CYS A 12 10.56 -1.68 -7.24
N PRO A 13 9.70 -0.91 -7.96
CA PRO A 13 8.58 -0.14 -7.42
C PRO A 13 7.19 -0.77 -7.63
N GLN A 14 7.10 -2.07 -7.85
CA GLN A 14 5.80 -2.69 -8.16
C GLN A 14 4.73 -2.51 -7.06
N PRO A 15 5.05 -2.64 -5.76
CA PRO A 15 4.02 -2.38 -4.75
C PRO A 15 3.44 -0.97 -4.85
N VAL A 16 4.30 0.01 -5.15
CA VAL A 16 3.85 1.40 -5.33
C VAL A 16 2.93 1.51 -6.53
N LEU A 17 3.27 0.85 -7.63
CA LEU A 17 2.45 0.90 -8.84
C LEU A 17 1.07 0.30 -8.60
N LEU A 18 1.00 -0.81 -7.85
CA LEU A 18 -0.28 -1.41 -7.51
C LEU A 18 -1.13 -0.50 -6.66
N ALA A 19 -0.51 0.18 -5.70
CA ALA A 19 -1.22 1.14 -4.85
C ALA A 19 -1.75 2.31 -5.68
N LEU A 20 -0.93 2.85 -6.57
CA LEU A 20 -1.35 3.95 -7.42
C LEU A 20 -2.47 3.54 -8.36
N LYS A 21 -2.44 2.30 -8.84
CA LYS A 21 -3.51 1.79 -9.68
C LYS A 21 -4.83 1.75 -8.90
N ALA A 22 -4.80 1.30 -7.66
CA ALA A 22 -6.00 1.26 -6.82
C ALA A 22 -6.56 2.67 -6.61
N LEU A 23 -5.70 3.66 -6.41
CA LEU A 23 -6.13 5.04 -6.29
C LEU A 23 -6.77 5.53 -7.59
N SER A 24 -6.17 5.18 -8.71
CA SER A 24 -6.67 5.57 -10.04
C SER A 24 -8.03 4.96 -10.32
N ASP A 25 -8.28 3.75 -9.82
CA ASP A 25 -9.55 3.06 -9.99
C ASP A 25 -10.66 3.62 -9.11
N GLY A 26 -10.34 4.59 -8.25
CA GLY A 26 -11.33 5.22 -7.40
C GLY A 26 -11.60 4.48 -6.11
N THR A 27 -10.74 3.54 -5.73
CA THR A 27 -10.89 2.79 -4.48
C THR A 27 -10.71 3.73 -3.30
N GLU A 28 -11.70 3.81 -2.42
CA GLU A 28 -11.66 4.71 -1.27
C GLU A 28 -10.69 4.25 -0.20
N SER A 29 -10.70 2.97 0.10
CA SER A 29 -9.79 2.42 1.08
C SER A 29 -9.32 1.05 0.63
N PHE A 30 -8.08 0.73 0.95
CA PHE A 30 -7.50 -0.55 0.60
C PHE A 30 -6.30 -0.82 1.49
N ILE A 31 -5.84 -2.07 1.45
CA ILE A 31 -4.70 -2.52 2.22
C ILE A 31 -3.69 -3.11 1.25
N VAL A 32 -2.43 -2.73 1.40
CA VAL A 32 -1.34 -3.28 0.59
C VAL A 32 -0.43 -4.11 1.50
N GLU A 33 -0.23 -5.37 1.17
CA GLU A 33 0.66 -6.25 1.92
C GLU A 33 2.01 -6.32 1.23
N VAL A 34 3.08 -6.06 1.98
CA VAL A 34 4.44 -6.06 1.44
C VAL A 34 5.37 -6.84 2.36
N ASP A 35 6.54 -7.21 1.85
CA ASP A 35 7.51 -8.02 2.59
C ASP A 35 8.46 -7.19 3.44
N HIS A 36 8.74 -5.96 3.03
CA HIS A 36 9.79 -5.16 3.62
C HIS A 36 9.30 -3.80 4.05
N GLU A 37 9.93 -3.28 5.11
CA GLU A 37 9.60 -1.95 5.62
C GLU A 37 9.79 -0.88 4.56
N THR A 38 10.86 -0.99 3.77
CA THR A 38 11.13 -0.02 2.72
C THR A 38 10.00 0.04 1.70
N ALA A 39 9.47 -1.13 1.33
CA ALA A 39 8.34 -1.18 0.40
C ALA A 39 7.10 -0.52 1.03
N ALA A 40 6.87 -0.77 2.31
CA ALA A 40 5.74 -0.16 3.02
C ALA A 40 5.88 1.37 3.04
N GLU A 41 7.07 1.87 3.32
CA GLU A 41 7.31 3.30 3.36
C GLU A 41 7.12 3.95 2.00
N ASN A 42 7.55 3.26 0.94
CA ASN A 42 7.39 3.78 -0.42
C ASN A 42 5.92 3.87 -0.82
N VAL A 43 5.14 2.83 -0.46
CA VAL A 43 3.70 2.83 -0.72
C VAL A 43 3.04 3.96 0.07
N GLU A 44 3.40 4.10 1.34
CA GLU A 44 2.85 5.15 2.18
C GLU A 44 3.13 6.52 1.57
N ARG A 45 4.37 6.77 1.18
CA ARG A 45 4.75 8.05 0.61
C ARG A 45 3.95 8.37 -0.65
N ALA A 46 3.84 7.39 -1.55
CA ALA A 46 3.11 7.59 -2.79
C ALA A 46 1.64 7.93 -2.54
N CYS A 47 1.02 7.22 -1.59
CA CYS A 47 -0.38 7.46 -1.28
C CYS A 47 -0.59 8.81 -0.60
N ARG A 48 0.32 9.21 0.28
CA ARG A 48 0.24 10.51 0.94
C ARG A 48 0.38 11.65 -0.06
N GLU A 49 1.20 11.48 -1.07
CA GLU A 49 1.35 12.48 -2.12
C GLU A 49 0.05 12.68 -2.90
N LYS A 50 -0.82 11.68 -2.88
CA LYS A 50 -2.14 11.77 -3.51
C LYS A 50 -3.24 12.24 -2.55
N GLY A 51 -2.85 12.69 -1.37
CA GLY A 51 -3.80 13.20 -0.38
C GLY A 51 -4.50 12.13 0.43
N ARG A 52 -3.94 10.93 0.49
CA ARG A 52 -4.54 9.83 1.23
C ARG A 52 -3.94 9.70 2.63
N SER A 53 -4.74 9.17 3.55
CA SER A 53 -4.26 8.82 4.88
C SER A 53 -3.72 7.40 4.87
N THR A 54 -2.60 7.18 5.52
CA THR A 54 -1.95 5.87 5.52
C THR A 54 -1.57 5.46 6.93
N LYS A 55 -1.52 4.14 7.14
CA LYS A 55 -1.06 3.56 8.40
C LYS A 55 -0.31 2.28 8.10
N ILE A 56 0.90 2.17 8.62
CA ILE A 56 1.71 0.96 8.47
C ILE A 56 1.57 0.12 9.72
N THR A 57 1.27 -1.16 9.53
CA THR A 57 1.17 -2.13 10.63
C THR A 57 2.10 -3.29 10.32
N ARG A 58 2.87 -3.69 11.32
CA ARG A 58 3.75 -4.84 11.18
C ARG A 58 2.93 -6.11 11.26
N ALA A 59 3.13 -7.02 10.31
CA ALA A 59 2.47 -8.31 10.28
C ALA A 59 3.51 -9.42 10.47
N ASP A 60 3.06 -10.66 10.67
CA ASP A 60 3.96 -11.78 10.91
C ASP A 60 4.96 -12.00 9.79
N ASN A 61 4.53 -11.82 8.55
CA ASN A 61 5.35 -12.09 7.38
C ASN A 61 5.66 -10.84 6.57
N GLY A 62 5.62 -9.68 7.20
CA GLY A 62 5.91 -8.45 6.48
C GLY A 62 5.16 -7.27 7.09
N TYR A 63 4.68 -6.41 6.21
CA TYR A 63 4.03 -5.18 6.64
C TYR A 63 2.74 -4.95 5.87
N THR A 64 1.80 -4.29 6.50
CA THR A 64 0.52 -3.95 5.91
C THR A 64 0.37 -2.44 5.90
N VAL A 65 0.08 -1.88 4.73
CA VAL A 65 -0.17 -0.45 4.59
C VAL A 65 -1.65 -0.24 4.37
N GLU A 66 -2.32 0.38 5.34
CA GLU A 66 -3.74 0.70 5.22
C GLU A 66 -3.85 2.09 4.63
N VAL A 67 -4.58 2.20 3.53
CA VAL A 67 -4.78 3.47 2.84
C VAL A 67 -6.26 3.82 2.87
N SER A 68 -6.56 5.06 3.27
CA SER A 68 -7.93 5.54 3.32
C SER A 68 -7.98 6.99 2.84
N LYS A 69 -9.17 7.53 2.75
CA LYS A 69 -9.33 8.93 2.35
C LYS A 69 -8.75 9.90 3.37
#